data_36ab22ec2796d1b0d82c3a804705e902
#
_entry.id   36ab22ec2796d1b0d82c3a804705e902
#
_cell.length_a   1.000
_cell.length_b   1.000
_cell.length_c   1.000
_cell.angle_alpha   90.00
_cell.angle_beta   90.00
_cell.angle_gamma   90.00
#
_symmetry.space_group_name_H-M   'P 1'
#
loop_
_entity.id
_entity.type
_entity.pdbx_description
1 polymer ?
#
loop_
_entity_poly.entity_id
_entity_poly.type
_entity_poly.pdbx_seq_one_letter_code
_entity_poly.pdbx_strand_id
1 'polypeptide(L)'
;MAVSADKFKAALDGSGIDLEWMSGWKNTWHGMSAWKGKNGNPVALMLHHTAGASTDSTDPNHKGNQCSADDGQVKFVHRHPEFKSPASQFTLRRCGKLAINAYKPCYHAGKGDFSGTEWKGLGIPKDSGNSYLMGIEIVSKGLKDDLTEAQWATLAKLAATLKDLYGWKDTSTFYFPRHKDYAPDRKVDIKASNNKVQKKFTEYAGLWDGKVPAIEGIYNAEADPTLKNPATWRLASRLKDLGHYKGADPVKGEVGYPKKAMENFNANTNMEDKSKYGPKAHRKIFNIDKSVPDEEL
;
A
#
# COMPACT_ATOMS: atom_id res chain seq x y z
N MET A 1 -21.39 4.06 -6.13
CA MET A 1 -20.87 4.51 -7.46
C MET A 1 -19.46 3.98 -7.64
N ALA A 2 -19.06 3.69 -8.88
CA ALA A 2 -17.68 3.31 -9.18
C ALA A 2 -16.71 4.46 -8.86
N VAL A 3 -15.56 4.12 -8.31
CA VAL A 3 -14.46 5.07 -8.10
C VAL A 3 -13.95 5.55 -9.46
N SER A 4 -13.75 6.85 -9.63
CA SER A 4 -13.19 7.41 -10.87
C SER A 4 -11.67 7.27 -10.88
N ALA A 5 -11.05 7.34 -12.08
CA ALA A 5 -9.61 7.33 -12.24
C ALA A 5 -8.92 8.47 -11.48
N ASP A 6 -9.57 9.64 -11.39
CA ASP A 6 -9.01 10.79 -10.70
C ASP A 6 -9.06 10.62 -9.17
N LYS A 7 -10.15 10.02 -8.63
CA LYS A 7 -10.21 9.64 -7.21
C LYS A 7 -9.15 8.57 -6.86
N PHE A 8 -8.98 7.57 -7.75
CA PHE A 8 -7.95 6.56 -7.60
C PHE A 8 -6.55 7.19 -7.55
N LYS A 9 -6.27 8.10 -8.51
CA LYS A 9 -5.00 8.81 -8.54
C LYS A 9 -4.78 9.63 -7.28
N ALA A 10 -5.76 10.45 -6.88
CA ALA A 10 -5.66 11.28 -5.69
C ALA A 10 -5.40 10.46 -4.40
N ALA A 11 -6.07 9.32 -4.25
CA ALA A 11 -5.87 8.43 -3.11
C ALA A 11 -4.44 7.86 -3.07
N LEU A 12 -3.92 7.43 -4.23
CA LEU A 12 -2.55 6.91 -4.30
C LEU A 12 -1.51 8.02 -4.10
N ASP A 13 -1.66 9.18 -4.72
CA ASP A 13 -0.75 10.33 -4.53
C ASP A 13 -0.71 10.77 -3.06
N GLY A 14 -1.82 10.67 -2.33
CA GLY A 14 -1.92 10.94 -0.90
C GLY A 14 -1.43 9.83 0.03
N SER A 15 -1.08 8.65 -0.50
CA SER A 15 -0.76 7.46 0.31
C SER A 15 0.62 7.49 0.99
N GLY A 16 1.52 8.40 0.57
CA GLY A 16 2.91 8.40 1.01
C GLY A 16 3.76 7.24 0.45
N ILE A 17 3.30 6.60 -0.62
CA ILE A 17 4.07 5.60 -1.38
C ILE A 17 4.90 6.31 -2.44
N ASP A 18 6.14 5.86 -2.66
CA ASP A 18 6.93 6.29 -3.83
C ASP A 18 6.34 5.65 -5.09
N LEU A 19 5.71 6.48 -5.95
CA LEU A 19 4.93 6.05 -7.09
C LEU A 19 5.61 6.33 -8.43
N GLU A 20 5.40 5.44 -9.39
CA GLU A 20 5.75 5.60 -10.78
C GLU A 20 4.51 5.37 -11.65
N TRP A 21 3.95 6.43 -12.24
CA TRP A 21 2.79 6.33 -13.12
C TRP A 21 3.22 5.94 -14.54
N MET A 22 2.82 4.73 -14.94
CA MET A 22 3.17 4.21 -16.27
C MET A 22 2.29 4.85 -17.36
N SER A 23 2.84 5.01 -18.57
CA SER A 23 2.11 5.56 -19.70
C SER A 23 0.86 4.73 -20.00
N GLY A 24 -0.28 5.39 -20.19
CA GLY A 24 -1.54 4.74 -20.52
C GLY A 24 -2.23 4.04 -19.34
N TRP A 25 -1.86 4.31 -18.12
CA TRP A 25 -2.48 3.69 -16.92
C TRP A 25 -4.01 3.90 -16.81
N LYS A 26 -4.56 4.95 -17.44
CA LYS A 26 -6.02 5.19 -17.54
C LYS A 26 -6.70 4.38 -18.65
N ASN A 27 -5.95 3.75 -19.54
CA ASN A 27 -6.52 3.06 -20.69
C ASN A 27 -7.35 1.84 -20.29
N THR A 28 -8.29 1.47 -21.15
CA THR A 28 -8.97 0.19 -21.08
C THR A 28 -8.10 -0.85 -21.77
N TRP A 29 -7.72 -1.89 -21.02
CA TRP A 29 -6.93 -3.01 -21.49
C TRP A 29 -7.80 -4.25 -21.66
N HIS A 30 -7.47 -5.12 -22.60
CA HIS A 30 -8.14 -6.42 -22.82
C HIS A 30 -9.66 -6.32 -23.07
N GLY A 31 -10.17 -5.16 -23.51
CA GLY A 31 -11.61 -4.95 -23.70
C GLY A 31 -12.44 -4.87 -22.40
N MET A 32 -11.80 -4.93 -21.25
CA MET A 32 -12.48 -4.85 -19.95
C MET A 32 -12.54 -3.40 -19.46
N SER A 33 -13.68 -2.75 -19.70
CA SER A 33 -13.87 -1.32 -19.38
C SER A 33 -14.28 -1.05 -17.93
N ALA A 34 -14.81 -2.04 -17.21
CA ALA A 34 -15.35 -1.86 -15.87
C ALA A 34 -15.11 -3.08 -14.98
N TRP A 35 -14.96 -2.81 -13.68
CA TRP A 35 -14.99 -3.83 -12.64
C TRP A 35 -16.38 -4.41 -12.46
N LYS A 36 -16.46 -5.72 -12.16
CA LYS A 36 -17.74 -6.42 -11.94
C LYS A 36 -18.08 -6.58 -10.45
N GLY A 37 -17.24 -6.11 -9.56
CA GLY A 37 -17.50 -6.13 -8.13
C GLY A 37 -18.55 -5.10 -7.70
N LYS A 38 -18.83 -5.04 -6.41
CA LYS A 38 -19.87 -4.18 -5.84
C LYS A 38 -19.71 -2.73 -6.29
N ASN A 39 -20.79 -2.15 -6.79
CA ASN A 39 -20.83 -0.77 -7.31
C ASN A 39 -19.86 -0.47 -8.46
N GLY A 40 -19.42 -1.49 -9.22
CA GLY A 40 -18.45 -1.30 -10.31
C GLY A 40 -17.03 -1.05 -9.81
N ASN A 41 -16.67 -1.58 -8.65
CA ASN A 41 -15.34 -1.48 -8.04
C ASN A 41 -14.70 -2.88 -7.89
N PRO A 42 -13.37 -2.98 -7.77
CA PRO A 42 -12.73 -4.23 -7.37
C PRO A 42 -13.10 -4.59 -5.94
N VAL A 43 -13.08 -5.88 -5.61
CA VAL A 43 -13.45 -6.39 -4.28
C VAL A 43 -12.25 -6.76 -3.41
N ALA A 44 -11.06 -6.92 -4.02
CA ALA A 44 -9.83 -7.27 -3.30
C ALA A 44 -8.60 -7.01 -4.19
N LEU A 45 -7.40 -7.13 -3.58
CA LEU A 45 -6.10 -7.08 -4.25
C LEU A 45 -5.43 -8.46 -4.18
N MET A 46 -5.26 -9.12 -5.32
CA MET A 46 -4.56 -10.40 -5.41
C MET A 46 -3.04 -10.21 -5.48
N LEU A 47 -2.34 -10.98 -4.65
CA LEU A 47 -0.89 -10.92 -4.56
C LEU A 47 -0.24 -11.96 -5.50
N HIS A 48 0.63 -11.47 -6.39
CA HIS A 48 1.45 -12.26 -7.30
C HIS A 48 2.94 -12.00 -7.05
N HIS A 49 3.81 -12.82 -7.64
CA HIS A 49 5.23 -12.54 -7.78
C HIS A 49 5.68 -12.70 -9.23
N THR A 50 6.63 -11.87 -9.65
CA THR A 50 7.12 -11.88 -11.04
C THR A 50 7.93 -13.14 -11.41
N ALA A 51 8.44 -13.89 -10.44
CA ALA A 51 9.36 -15.04 -10.60
C ALA A 51 10.65 -14.70 -11.38
N GLY A 52 10.98 -13.43 -11.51
CA GLY A 52 12.08 -12.95 -12.34
C GLY A 52 12.98 -11.90 -11.68
N ALA A 53 12.96 -11.79 -10.34
CA ALA A 53 13.85 -10.88 -9.62
C ALA A 53 15.32 -11.25 -9.82
N SER A 54 16.20 -10.23 -9.84
CA SER A 54 17.64 -10.43 -9.94
C SER A 54 18.26 -11.10 -8.72
N THR A 55 17.57 -11.04 -7.56
CA THR A 55 18.03 -11.63 -6.30
C THR A 55 16.86 -12.15 -5.47
N ASP A 56 17.16 -13.06 -4.54
CA ASP A 56 16.25 -13.53 -3.48
C ASP A 56 16.69 -13.02 -2.08
N SER A 57 17.65 -12.10 -2.04
CA SER A 57 18.14 -11.48 -0.81
C SER A 57 17.12 -10.50 -0.25
N THR A 58 16.93 -10.51 1.07
CA THR A 58 16.14 -9.50 1.80
C THR A 58 17.00 -8.35 2.31
N ASP A 59 18.34 -8.42 2.15
CA ASP A 59 19.27 -7.37 2.58
C ASP A 59 18.97 -6.07 1.79
N PRO A 60 18.63 -4.95 2.46
CA PRO A 60 18.32 -3.69 1.81
C PRO A 60 19.51 -3.09 1.03
N ASN A 61 20.76 -3.46 1.38
CA ASN A 61 21.97 -2.98 0.72
C ASN A 61 22.38 -3.84 -0.47
N HIS A 62 21.71 -4.97 -0.70
CA HIS A 62 22.04 -5.84 -1.84
C HIS A 62 21.76 -5.13 -3.16
N LYS A 63 22.69 -5.16 -4.11
CA LYS A 63 22.55 -4.48 -5.42
C LYS A 63 21.26 -4.85 -6.17
N GLY A 64 20.82 -6.10 -6.06
CA GLY A 64 19.58 -6.57 -6.65
C GLY A 64 18.31 -5.98 -6.01
N ASN A 65 18.41 -5.29 -4.87
CA ASN A 65 17.31 -4.59 -4.20
C ASN A 65 17.27 -3.09 -4.54
N GLN A 66 18.19 -2.59 -5.38
CA GLN A 66 18.13 -1.22 -5.89
C GLN A 66 16.97 -1.07 -6.89
N CYS A 67 16.35 0.10 -6.92
CA CYS A 67 15.18 0.35 -7.78
C CYS A 67 15.43 0.08 -9.26
N SER A 68 16.58 0.45 -9.79
CA SER A 68 16.94 0.25 -11.21
C SER A 68 17.13 -1.22 -11.59
N ALA A 69 17.44 -2.10 -10.63
CA ALA A 69 17.58 -3.53 -10.89
C ALA A 69 16.27 -4.18 -11.36
N ASP A 70 15.13 -3.57 -11.04
CA ASP A 70 13.80 -4.09 -11.34
C ASP A 70 13.15 -3.48 -12.60
N ASP A 71 13.85 -2.59 -13.32
CA ASP A 71 13.30 -1.91 -14.51
C ASP A 71 12.81 -2.88 -15.58
N GLY A 72 13.54 -3.98 -15.77
CA GLY A 72 13.17 -5.04 -16.69
C GLY A 72 11.84 -5.71 -16.30
N GLN A 73 11.64 -5.96 -15.01
CA GLN A 73 10.42 -6.58 -14.49
C GLN A 73 9.22 -5.63 -14.61
N VAL A 74 9.39 -4.36 -14.29
CA VAL A 74 8.34 -3.35 -14.44
C VAL A 74 7.93 -3.22 -15.91
N LYS A 75 8.88 -3.15 -16.83
CA LYS A 75 8.61 -3.10 -18.28
C LYS A 75 7.89 -4.36 -18.76
N PHE A 76 8.33 -5.53 -18.29
CA PHE A 76 7.71 -6.81 -18.62
C PHE A 76 6.24 -6.88 -18.17
N VAL A 77 5.95 -6.49 -16.93
CA VAL A 77 4.57 -6.48 -16.40
C VAL A 77 3.71 -5.41 -17.11
N HIS A 78 4.26 -4.22 -17.35
CA HIS A 78 3.54 -3.13 -17.99
C HIS A 78 3.20 -3.40 -19.46
N ARG A 79 4.09 -4.10 -20.19
CA ARG A 79 3.86 -4.53 -21.58
C ARG A 79 4.18 -6.00 -21.72
N HIS A 80 3.32 -6.84 -21.14
CA HIS A 80 3.49 -8.27 -21.17
C HIS A 80 3.59 -8.76 -22.63
N PRO A 81 4.59 -9.58 -22.98
CA PRO A 81 4.84 -9.99 -24.37
C PRO A 81 3.63 -10.63 -25.05
N GLU A 82 2.89 -11.44 -24.31
CA GLU A 82 1.71 -12.14 -24.79
C GLU A 82 0.52 -11.19 -25.02
N PHE A 83 0.26 -10.28 -24.08
CA PHE A 83 -0.94 -9.44 -24.10
C PHE A 83 -0.71 -8.08 -24.77
N LYS A 84 0.54 -7.65 -24.94
CA LYS A 84 0.95 -6.29 -25.38
C LYS A 84 0.37 -5.16 -24.49
N SER A 85 0.03 -5.47 -23.26
CA SER A 85 -0.69 -4.65 -22.30
C SER A 85 -0.32 -5.07 -20.87
N PRO A 86 -0.69 -4.30 -19.82
CA PRO A 86 -0.36 -4.66 -18.45
C PRO A 86 -0.91 -6.03 -18.04
N ALA A 87 -0.05 -6.82 -17.42
CA ALA A 87 -0.43 -8.09 -16.80
C ALA A 87 -1.06 -7.90 -15.41
N SER A 88 -0.85 -6.75 -14.76
CA SER A 88 -1.49 -6.41 -13.48
C SER A 88 -1.59 -4.90 -13.31
N GLN A 89 -2.38 -4.45 -12.33
CA GLN A 89 -2.55 -3.03 -12.03
C GLN A 89 -1.30 -2.41 -11.45
N PHE A 90 -0.54 -3.18 -10.68
CA PHE A 90 0.63 -2.70 -9.96
C PHE A 90 1.85 -3.59 -10.19
N THR A 91 3.04 -2.97 -10.16
CA THR A 91 4.32 -3.69 -10.02
C THR A 91 5.09 -3.10 -8.86
N LEU A 92 5.44 -3.92 -7.87
CA LEU A 92 6.16 -3.51 -6.68
C LEU A 92 7.62 -3.91 -6.77
N ARG A 93 8.50 -2.91 -6.87
CA ARG A 93 9.95 -3.09 -6.91
C ARG A 93 10.50 -3.55 -5.55
N ARG A 94 11.66 -4.17 -5.54
CA ARG A 94 12.32 -4.61 -4.31
C ARG A 94 12.71 -3.45 -3.38
N CYS A 95 12.97 -2.26 -3.92
CA CYS A 95 13.20 -1.03 -3.15
C CYS A 95 11.94 -0.44 -2.50
N GLY A 96 10.75 -1.00 -2.77
CA GLY A 96 9.48 -0.48 -2.27
C GLY A 96 8.78 0.52 -3.19
N LYS A 97 9.39 0.95 -4.30
CA LYS A 97 8.73 1.82 -5.28
C LYS A 97 7.63 1.06 -6.04
N LEU A 98 6.47 1.69 -6.20
CA LEU A 98 5.28 1.10 -6.81
C LEU A 98 5.01 1.70 -8.19
N ALA A 99 5.08 0.88 -9.23
CA ALA A 99 4.66 1.25 -10.57
C ALA A 99 3.15 1.00 -10.73
N ILE A 100 2.43 2.01 -11.23
CA ILE A 100 1.00 1.97 -11.53
C ILE A 100 0.82 1.70 -13.02
N ASN A 101 0.49 0.47 -13.37
CA ASN A 101 0.39 0.03 -14.76
C ASN A 101 -1.00 0.29 -15.37
N ALA A 102 -2.06 0.11 -14.58
CA ALA A 102 -3.44 0.25 -15.03
C ALA A 102 -4.39 0.58 -13.88
N TYR A 103 -5.46 1.28 -14.21
CA TYR A 103 -6.61 1.52 -13.34
C TYR A 103 -7.75 0.52 -13.60
N LYS A 104 -7.88 0.06 -14.83
CA LYS A 104 -8.93 -0.86 -15.29
C LYS A 104 -8.51 -2.32 -15.10
N PRO A 105 -9.46 -3.29 -15.20
CA PRO A 105 -9.13 -4.71 -15.11
C PRO A 105 -8.02 -5.15 -16.07
N CYS A 106 -7.16 -6.07 -15.60
CA CYS A 106 -6.06 -6.71 -16.33
C CYS A 106 -6.16 -8.22 -16.30
N TYR A 107 -5.43 -8.91 -17.18
CA TYR A 107 -5.35 -10.38 -17.19
C TYR A 107 -4.25 -10.88 -16.25
N HIS A 108 -4.52 -10.92 -14.93
CA HIS A 108 -3.56 -11.38 -13.91
C HIS A 108 -3.98 -12.70 -13.23
N ALA A 109 -5.29 -12.91 -12.99
CA ALA A 109 -5.76 -14.03 -12.19
C ALA A 109 -5.90 -15.34 -12.98
N GLY A 110 -6.30 -15.25 -14.26
CA GLY A 110 -6.61 -16.42 -15.08
C GLY A 110 -7.80 -17.20 -14.53
N LYS A 111 -7.80 -18.53 -14.76
CA LYS A 111 -8.83 -19.43 -14.24
C LYS A 111 -8.56 -19.78 -12.78
N GLY A 112 -9.61 -19.91 -11.96
CA GLY A 112 -9.51 -20.30 -10.57
C GLY A 112 -10.84 -20.14 -9.83
N ASP A 113 -10.84 -20.53 -8.55
CA ASP A 113 -12.04 -20.54 -7.72
C ASP A 113 -11.68 -20.34 -6.24
N PHE A 114 -12.48 -19.57 -5.54
CA PHE A 114 -12.39 -19.39 -4.08
C PHE A 114 -13.44 -20.18 -3.30
N SER A 115 -14.30 -20.95 -3.96
CA SER A 115 -15.46 -21.58 -3.30
C SER A 115 -15.08 -22.51 -2.14
N GLY A 116 -13.92 -23.15 -2.20
CA GLY A 116 -13.37 -24.05 -1.18
C GLY A 116 -12.40 -23.39 -0.19
N THR A 117 -12.29 -22.07 -0.18
CA THR A 117 -11.28 -21.33 0.60
C THR A 117 -11.91 -20.35 1.59
N GLU A 118 -11.08 -19.79 2.48
CA GLU A 118 -11.45 -18.68 3.37
C GLU A 118 -11.94 -17.43 2.62
N TRP A 119 -11.58 -17.31 1.33
CA TRP A 119 -11.91 -16.20 0.44
C TRP A 119 -13.30 -16.30 -0.21
N LYS A 120 -14.06 -17.36 0.04
CA LYS A 120 -15.42 -17.56 -0.49
C LYS A 120 -16.33 -16.34 -0.25
N GLY A 121 -16.13 -15.66 0.88
CA GLY A 121 -16.90 -14.46 1.25
C GLY A 121 -16.72 -13.25 0.32
N LEU A 122 -15.70 -13.26 -0.56
CA LEU A 122 -15.51 -12.20 -1.57
C LEU A 122 -16.57 -12.26 -2.68
N GLY A 123 -17.32 -13.36 -2.81
CA GLY A 123 -18.40 -13.51 -3.78
C GLY A 123 -17.94 -13.47 -5.25
N ILE A 124 -16.71 -13.90 -5.53
CA ILE A 124 -16.12 -13.90 -6.88
C ILE A 124 -16.56 -15.18 -7.59
N PRO A 125 -17.23 -15.10 -8.75
CA PRO A 125 -17.57 -16.29 -9.52
C PRO A 125 -16.31 -16.99 -10.03
N LYS A 126 -16.40 -18.33 -10.18
CA LYS A 126 -15.33 -19.13 -10.78
C LYS A 126 -14.85 -18.51 -12.09
N ASP A 127 -13.55 -18.52 -12.32
CA ASP A 127 -12.86 -18.00 -13.52
C ASP A 127 -13.06 -16.49 -13.80
N SER A 128 -13.55 -15.74 -12.81
CA SER A 128 -13.88 -14.31 -12.96
C SER A 128 -12.88 -13.34 -12.29
N GLY A 129 -11.78 -13.85 -11.74
CA GLY A 129 -10.82 -13.07 -10.95
C GLY A 129 -10.36 -11.77 -11.63
N ASN A 130 -10.05 -11.79 -12.92
CA ASN A 130 -9.61 -10.62 -13.68
C ASN A 130 -10.59 -9.43 -13.65
N SER A 131 -11.88 -9.68 -13.52
CA SER A 131 -12.93 -8.64 -13.53
C SER A 131 -13.33 -8.18 -12.12
N TYR A 132 -12.92 -8.88 -11.08
CA TYR A 132 -13.29 -8.62 -9.69
C TYR A 132 -12.11 -8.17 -8.83
N LEU A 133 -10.88 -8.58 -9.18
CA LEU A 133 -9.69 -8.37 -8.38
C LEU A 133 -8.73 -7.42 -9.08
N MET A 134 -8.14 -6.51 -8.31
CA MET A 134 -6.89 -5.88 -8.73
C MET A 134 -5.75 -6.89 -8.53
N GLY A 135 -4.69 -6.76 -9.34
CA GLY A 135 -3.48 -7.56 -9.21
C GLY A 135 -2.28 -6.70 -8.86
N ILE A 136 -1.36 -7.24 -8.08
CA ILE A 136 -0.04 -6.67 -7.85
C ILE A 136 1.03 -7.74 -8.12
N GLU A 137 1.93 -7.44 -9.05
CA GLU A 137 3.12 -8.23 -9.30
C GLU A 137 4.26 -7.73 -8.42
N ILE A 138 4.67 -8.53 -7.46
CA ILE A 138 5.74 -8.22 -6.53
C ILE A 138 7.04 -8.78 -7.08
N VAL A 139 8.04 -7.93 -7.30
CA VAL A 139 9.33 -8.38 -7.82
C VAL A 139 10.02 -9.29 -6.80
N SER A 140 10.10 -10.55 -7.14
CA SER A 140 10.63 -11.64 -6.33
C SER A 140 11.04 -12.81 -7.22
N LYS A 141 12.07 -13.56 -6.85
CA LYS A 141 12.43 -14.83 -7.52
C LYS A 141 11.36 -15.89 -7.37
N GLY A 142 10.54 -15.83 -6.33
CA GLY A 142 9.48 -16.79 -6.09
C GLY A 142 9.95 -18.18 -5.64
N LEU A 143 11.24 -18.35 -5.32
CA LEU A 143 11.81 -19.63 -4.84
C LEU A 143 11.54 -19.82 -3.35
N LYS A 144 11.61 -18.76 -2.58
CA LYS A 144 11.34 -18.68 -1.16
C LYS A 144 10.57 -17.40 -0.82
N ASP A 145 10.28 -17.17 0.44
CA ASP A 145 9.72 -15.93 0.93
C ASP A 145 10.85 -14.89 1.06
N ASP A 146 11.09 -14.16 -0.01
CA ASP A 146 12.19 -13.22 -0.19
C ASP A 146 11.75 -11.76 -0.30
N LEU A 147 10.51 -11.44 0.07
CA LEU A 147 10.01 -10.07 0.06
C LEU A 147 10.83 -9.22 1.03
N THR A 148 11.26 -8.03 0.56
CA THR A 148 12.00 -7.07 1.38
C THR A 148 11.07 -6.34 2.34
N GLU A 149 11.63 -5.77 3.42
CA GLU A 149 10.86 -4.93 4.34
C GLU A 149 10.27 -3.69 3.64
N ALA A 150 10.98 -3.12 2.67
CA ALA A 150 10.46 -2.03 1.83
C ALA A 150 9.22 -2.44 1.02
N GLN A 151 9.21 -3.67 0.48
CA GLN A 151 8.03 -4.21 -0.20
C GLN A 151 6.87 -4.42 0.76
N TRP A 152 7.11 -4.98 1.95
CA TRP A 152 6.06 -5.15 2.96
C TRP A 152 5.45 -3.82 3.41
N ALA A 153 6.29 -2.81 3.66
CA ALA A 153 5.83 -1.47 4.03
C ALA A 153 4.94 -0.84 2.94
N THR A 154 5.35 -0.94 1.68
CA THR A 154 4.56 -0.42 0.56
C THR A 154 3.26 -1.20 0.35
N LEU A 155 3.30 -2.54 0.45
CA LEU A 155 2.09 -3.36 0.36
C LEU A 155 1.07 -2.98 1.41
N ALA A 156 1.50 -2.76 2.65
CA ALA A 156 0.59 -2.38 3.74
C ALA A 156 -0.03 -1.00 3.53
N LYS A 157 0.76 -0.01 3.07
CA LYS A 157 0.24 1.33 2.70
C LYS A 157 -0.76 1.24 1.54
N LEU A 158 -0.43 0.49 0.50
CA LEU A 158 -1.33 0.26 -0.63
C LEU A 158 -2.62 -0.42 -0.17
N ALA A 159 -2.52 -1.45 0.67
CA ALA A 159 -3.64 -2.15 1.24
C ALA A 159 -4.59 -1.21 2.00
N ALA A 160 -4.04 -0.38 2.89
CA ALA A 160 -4.82 0.61 3.64
C ALA A 160 -5.49 1.62 2.69
N THR A 161 -4.75 2.15 1.72
CA THR A 161 -5.27 3.11 0.73
C THR A 161 -6.41 2.54 -0.10
N LEU A 162 -6.26 1.32 -0.62
CA LEU A 162 -7.30 0.67 -1.44
C LEU A 162 -8.52 0.29 -0.60
N LYS A 163 -8.31 -0.16 0.64
CA LYS A 163 -9.39 -0.45 1.59
C LYS A 163 -10.26 0.77 1.82
N ASP A 164 -9.66 1.92 2.11
CA ASP A 164 -10.37 3.17 2.33
C ASP A 164 -11.07 3.66 1.05
N LEU A 165 -10.36 3.63 -0.07
CA LEU A 165 -10.86 4.09 -1.36
C LEU A 165 -12.09 3.31 -1.84
N TYR A 166 -12.07 1.98 -1.68
CA TYR A 166 -13.14 1.10 -2.15
C TYR A 166 -14.15 0.71 -1.09
N GLY A 167 -13.95 1.17 0.16
CA GLY A 167 -14.83 0.85 1.29
C GLY A 167 -14.82 -0.64 1.62
N TRP A 168 -13.67 -1.31 1.49
CA TRP A 168 -13.53 -2.69 1.92
C TRP A 168 -13.63 -2.75 3.44
N LYS A 169 -14.66 -3.39 3.94
CA LYS A 169 -14.99 -3.38 5.38
C LYS A 169 -13.88 -4.04 6.19
N ASP A 170 -13.67 -3.50 7.39
CA ASP A 170 -12.90 -4.12 8.45
C ASP A 170 -13.69 -5.34 8.99
N THR A 171 -13.69 -6.39 8.22
CA THR A 171 -14.14 -7.69 8.72
C THR A 171 -12.87 -8.46 9.07
N SER A 172 -13.00 -9.51 9.89
CA SER A 172 -11.96 -10.53 10.05
C SER A 172 -11.50 -11.14 8.72
N THR A 173 -12.12 -10.74 7.63
CA THR A 173 -11.84 -11.16 6.27
C THR A 173 -10.78 -10.25 5.68
N PHE A 174 -9.68 -10.80 5.46
CA PHE A 174 -8.50 -10.22 4.85
C PHE A 174 -8.70 -10.10 3.33
N TYR A 175 -8.57 -8.89 2.76
CA TYR A 175 -8.87 -8.62 1.35
C TYR A 175 -7.67 -8.77 0.40
N PHE A 176 -6.72 -9.66 0.75
CA PHE A 176 -5.46 -9.77 0.03
C PHE A 176 -5.11 -11.25 -0.25
N PRO A 177 -5.93 -11.95 -1.06
CA PRO A 177 -5.68 -13.33 -1.41
C PRO A 177 -4.39 -13.47 -2.23
N ARG A 178 -3.68 -14.56 -2.05
CA ARG A 178 -2.56 -14.92 -2.89
C ARG A 178 -3.07 -15.63 -4.14
N HIS A 179 -2.35 -15.55 -5.25
CA HIS A 179 -2.77 -16.24 -6.47
C HIS A 179 -2.93 -17.76 -6.28
N LYS A 180 -2.06 -18.39 -5.47
CA LYS A 180 -2.19 -19.82 -5.13
C LYS A 180 -3.44 -20.17 -4.33
N ASP A 181 -4.08 -19.22 -3.64
CA ASP A 181 -5.35 -19.46 -2.96
C ASP A 181 -6.52 -19.51 -3.95
N TYR A 182 -6.39 -18.81 -5.09
CA TYR A 182 -7.35 -18.82 -6.17
C TYR A 182 -7.18 -19.97 -7.13
N ALA A 183 -5.95 -20.42 -7.37
CA ALA A 183 -5.60 -21.45 -8.33
C ALA A 183 -4.54 -22.41 -7.77
N PRO A 184 -4.85 -23.18 -6.70
CA PRO A 184 -3.87 -23.97 -5.94
C PRO A 184 -3.15 -25.04 -6.77
N ASP A 185 -3.84 -25.63 -7.72
CA ASP A 185 -3.27 -26.69 -8.58
C ASP A 185 -2.31 -26.14 -9.65
N ARG A 186 -2.30 -24.84 -9.87
CA ARG A 186 -1.61 -24.20 -10.99
C ARG A 186 -0.61 -23.14 -10.56
N LYS A 187 -0.80 -22.55 -9.40
CA LYS A 187 -0.06 -21.38 -8.94
C LYS A 187 0.60 -21.60 -7.59
N VAL A 188 1.76 -20.98 -7.41
CA VAL A 188 2.56 -21.08 -6.18
C VAL A 188 2.80 -19.72 -5.50
N ASP A 189 2.36 -18.68 -6.14
CA ASP A 189 2.61 -17.29 -5.75
C ASP A 189 1.50 -16.77 -4.82
N ILE A 190 1.90 -16.03 -3.79
CA ILE A 190 3.23 -15.76 -3.30
C ILE A 190 3.67 -16.83 -2.28
N LYS A 191 4.98 -16.93 -1.99
CA LYS A 191 5.52 -17.93 -1.03
C LYS A 191 5.17 -17.64 0.42
N ALA A 192 5.03 -16.35 0.80
CA ALA A 192 4.60 -15.98 2.14
C ALA A 192 3.26 -16.66 2.51
N SER A 193 3.15 -17.13 3.74
CA SER A 193 1.89 -17.70 4.25
C SER A 193 0.83 -16.61 4.48
N ASN A 194 -0.46 -16.95 4.47
CA ASN A 194 -1.54 -16.01 4.81
C ASN A 194 -1.32 -15.40 6.19
N ASN A 195 -0.89 -16.19 7.16
CA ASN A 195 -0.58 -15.69 8.50
C ASN A 195 0.55 -14.66 8.49
N LYS A 196 1.61 -14.88 7.68
CA LYS A 196 2.69 -13.89 7.54
C LYS A 196 2.21 -12.62 6.85
N VAL A 197 1.44 -12.74 5.77
CA VAL A 197 0.84 -11.58 5.08
C VAL A 197 -0.02 -10.78 6.05
N GLN A 198 -0.91 -11.45 6.79
CA GLN A 198 -1.76 -10.81 7.80
C GLN A 198 -0.94 -10.15 8.91
N LYS A 199 0.07 -10.86 9.44
CA LYS A 199 0.99 -10.32 10.47
C LYS A 199 1.70 -9.08 9.96
N LYS A 200 2.30 -9.15 8.75
CA LYS A 200 2.99 -8.01 8.15
C LYS A 200 2.05 -6.83 7.87
N PHE A 201 0.85 -7.08 7.40
CA PHE A 201 -0.13 -6.00 7.21
C PHE A 201 -0.61 -5.41 8.53
N THR A 202 -0.76 -6.21 9.59
CA THR A 202 -1.05 -5.71 10.93
C THR A 202 0.14 -4.92 11.48
N GLU A 203 1.34 -5.43 11.30
CA GLU A 203 2.60 -4.80 11.70
C GLU A 203 2.80 -3.44 11.00
N TYR A 204 2.59 -3.38 9.69
CA TYR A 204 2.82 -2.21 8.83
C TYR A 204 1.55 -1.40 8.50
N ALA A 205 0.35 -1.95 8.55
CA ALA A 205 -0.89 -1.18 8.60
C ALA A 205 -0.99 -0.43 9.93
N GLY A 206 -0.12 -0.83 10.82
CA GLY A 206 0.31 -0.03 11.88
C GLY A 206 1.21 1.15 11.50
N LEU A 207 1.84 1.21 10.31
CA LEU A 207 2.42 2.43 9.74
C LEU A 207 1.29 3.25 9.13
N TRP A 208 0.93 4.27 9.73
CA TRP A 208 -0.20 5.15 9.44
C TRP A 208 -1.40 4.45 8.75
N ASP A 209 -2.41 4.13 9.53
CA ASP A 209 -3.68 3.52 9.09
C ASP A 209 -4.58 4.50 8.30
N GLY A 210 -4.03 5.63 7.82
CA GLY A 210 -4.77 6.69 7.14
C GLY A 210 -5.61 7.55 8.10
N LYS A 211 -5.68 7.17 9.39
CA LYS A 211 -6.47 7.92 10.37
C LYS A 211 -5.65 9.08 10.89
N VAL A 212 -6.18 10.26 10.74
CA VAL A 212 -5.66 11.44 11.42
C VAL A 212 -5.82 11.24 12.93
N PRO A 213 -4.74 11.29 13.73
CA PRO A 213 -4.88 11.16 15.17
C PRO A 213 -5.56 12.40 15.75
N ALA A 214 -6.33 12.25 16.81
CA ALA A 214 -6.81 13.40 17.55
C ALA A 214 -5.64 14.24 18.07
N ILE A 215 -5.70 15.54 17.86
CA ILE A 215 -4.63 16.49 18.23
C ILE A 215 -4.31 16.45 19.73
N GLU A 216 -5.32 16.24 20.56
CA GLU A 216 -5.18 16.09 22.01
C GLU A 216 -4.25 14.95 22.41
N GLY A 217 -4.32 13.81 21.72
CA GLY A 217 -3.43 12.68 21.99
C GLY A 217 -1.97 13.00 21.69
N ILE A 218 -1.69 13.92 20.76
CA ILE A 218 -0.36 14.40 20.44
C ILE A 218 0.11 15.45 21.46
N TYR A 219 -0.76 16.36 21.89
CA TYR A 219 -0.45 17.33 22.93
C TYR A 219 -0.08 16.67 24.26
N ASN A 220 -0.84 15.67 24.65
CA ASN A 220 -0.53 14.91 25.88
C ASN A 220 0.85 14.25 25.82
N ALA A 221 1.25 13.76 24.65
CA ALA A 221 2.57 13.16 24.47
C ALA A 221 3.69 14.20 24.31
N GLU A 222 3.38 15.42 23.82
CA GLU A 222 4.35 16.51 23.81
C GLU A 222 4.66 17.00 25.23
N ALA A 223 3.63 17.04 26.08
CA ALA A 223 3.78 17.37 27.50
C ALA A 223 4.51 16.27 28.28
N ASP A 224 4.31 15.00 27.92
CA ASP A 224 5.01 13.84 28.48
C ASP A 224 5.65 13.01 27.35
N PRO A 225 6.93 13.27 27.00
CA PRO A 225 7.63 12.56 25.92
C PRO A 225 7.79 11.05 26.14
N THR A 226 7.55 10.56 27.36
CA THR A 226 7.58 9.12 27.67
C THR A 226 6.26 8.43 27.30
N LEU A 227 5.20 9.19 27.10
CA LEU A 227 3.90 8.67 26.74
C LEU A 227 3.91 8.06 25.34
N LYS A 228 3.71 6.76 25.28
CA LYS A 228 3.66 5.98 24.05
C LYS A 228 2.20 5.65 23.74
N ASN A 229 1.62 6.32 22.76
CA ASN A 229 0.22 6.13 22.40
C ASN A 229 0.04 6.00 20.87
N PRO A 230 -1.14 5.58 20.38
CA PRO A 230 -1.39 5.46 18.95
C PRO A 230 -1.24 6.78 18.17
N ALA A 231 -1.48 7.94 18.80
CA ALA A 231 -1.36 9.23 18.15
C ALA A 231 0.11 9.61 17.88
N THR A 232 1.01 9.38 18.84
CA THR A 232 2.45 9.61 18.66
C THR A 232 3.04 8.73 17.59
N TRP A 233 2.61 7.50 17.54
CA TRP A 233 3.02 6.56 16.53
C TRP A 233 2.54 6.99 15.12
N ARG A 234 1.28 7.42 14.95
CA ARG A 234 0.77 7.94 13.67
C ARG A 234 1.51 9.20 13.23
N LEU A 235 1.81 10.09 14.17
CA LEU A 235 2.60 11.28 13.91
C LEU A 235 4.03 10.93 13.43
N ALA A 236 4.72 10.03 14.14
CA ALA A 236 6.06 9.59 13.77
C ALA A 236 6.09 8.91 12.39
N SER A 237 5.11 8.04 12.11
CA SER A 237 4.96 7.38 10.82
C SER A 237 4.73 8.38 9.69
N ARG A 238 3.85 9.36 9.90
CA ARG A 238 3.60 10.39 8.89
C ARG A 238 4.81 11.30 8.66
N LEU A 239 5.52 11.68 9.71
CA LEU A 239 6.76 12.46 9.59
C LEU A 239 7.87 11.67 8.89
N LYS A 240 7.90 10.36 9.03
CA LYS A 240 8.81 9.49 8.28
C LYS A 240 8.46 9.49 6.80
N ASP A 241 7.19 9.32 6.45
CA ASP A 241 6.71 9.40 5.07
C ASP A 241 7.03 10.74 4.40
N LEU A 242 7.01 11.82 5.17
CA LEU A 242 7.39 13.16 4.71
C LEU A 242 8.91 13.42 4.73
N GLY A 243 9.73 12.43 5.10
CA GLY A 243 11.19 12.53 5.10
C GLY A 243 11.80 13.27 6.31
N HIS A 244 11.00 13.59 7.32
CA HIS A 244 11.46 14.34 8.50
C HIS A 244 11.90 13.46 9.68
N TYR A 245 11.51 12.17 9.69
CA TYR A 245 11.90 11.20 10.71
C TYR A 245 12.96 10.26 10.15
N LYS A 246 14.18 10.31 10.73
CA LYS A 246 15.36 9.54 10.25
C LYS A 246 15.66 8.28 11.07
N GLY A 247 14.79 7.89 12.00
CA GLY A 247 14.95 6.68 12.81
C GLY A 247 14.52 5.38 12.13
N ALA A 248 14.62 4.28 12.86
CA ALA A 248 13.98 3.02 12.49
C ALA A 248 12.47 3.20 12.31
N ASP A 249 11.80 2.23 11.67
CA ASP A 249 10.35 2.32 11.49
C ASP A 249 9.63 2.47 12.84
N PRO A 250 8.72 3.45 12.98
CA PRO A 250 7.97 3.62 14.22
C PRO A 250 7.12 2.38 14.53
N VAL A 251 7.28 1.81 15.71
CA VAL A 251 6.50 0.66 16.17
C VAL A 251 5.34 1.12 17.04
N LYS A 252 4.14 0.64 16.76
CA LYS A 252 2.94 1.01 17.51
C LYS A 252 3.07 0.63 18.98
N GLY A 253 2.86 1.62 19.87
CA GLY A 253 3.00 1.43 21.31
C GLY A 253 4.44 1.55 21.84
N GLU A 254 5.44 1.78 20.96
CA GLU A 254 6.84 1.93 21.38
C GLU A 254 7.41 3.32 21.13
N VAL A 255 6.70 4.16 20.38
CA VAL A 255 7.16 5.50 19.99
C VAL A 255 6.53 6.56 20.88
N GLY A 256 7.37 7.34 21.56
CA GLY A 256 6.98 8.58 22.21
C GLY A 256 6.90 9.76 21.21
N TYR A 257 6.74 10.97 21.75
CA TYR A 257 6.65 12.18 20.90
C TYR A 257 7.91 12.38 20.05
N PRO A 258 7.82 12.46 18.71
CA PRO A 258 8.98 12.50 17.82
C PRO A 258 9.55 13.94 17.69
N LYS A 259 10.00 14.53 18.80
CA LYS A 259 10.43 15.95 18.91
C LYS A 259 11.37 16.39 17.80
N LYS A 260 12.46 15.65 17.56
CA LYS A 260 13.46 16.00 16.54
C LYS A 260 12.90 15.98 15.12
N ALA A 261 11.97 15.06 14.82
CA ALA A 261 11.31 15.03 13.53
C ALA A 261 10.34 16.19 13.35
N MET A 262 9.68 16.64 14.41
CA MET A 262 8.83 17.83 14.42
C MET A 262 9.64 19.11 14.23
N GLU A 263 10.76 19.25 14.92
CA GLU A 263 11.68 20.38 14.73
C GLU A 263 12.15 20.48 13.27
N ASN A 264 12.54 19.35 12.67
CA ASN A 264 12.92 19.28 11.25
C ASN A 264 11.76 19.66 10.32
N PHE A 265 10.56 19.17 10.58
CA PHE A 265 9.35 19.50 9.80
C PHE A 265 9.06 21.01 9.88
N ASN A 266 9.02 21.57 11.08
CA ASN A 266 8.71 22.99 11.30
C ASN A 266 9.77 23.90 10.65
N ALA A 267 11.06 23.55 10.76
CA ALA A 267 12.14 24.29 10.12
C ALA A 267 12.02 24.31 8.58
N ASN A 268 11.68 23.17 7.98
CA ASN A 268 11.56 23.04 6.53
C ASN A 268 10.26 23.62 5.96
N THR A 269 9.26 23.90 6.81
CA THR A 269 7.94 24.35 6.37
C THR A 269 7.62 25.78 6.76
N ASN A 270 8.62 26.54 7.27
CA ASN A 270 8.47 27.94 7.72
C ASN A 270 7.35 28.15 8.75
N MET A 271 7.19 27.20 9.68
CA MET A 271 6.25 27.37 10.79
C MET A 271 6.82 28.35 11.81
N GLU A 272 5.99 29.28 12.28
CA GLU A 272 6.40 30.37 13.21
C GLU A 272 6.93 29.83 14.54
N ASP A 273 6.32 28.79 15.09
CA ASP A 273 6.81 28.08 16.27
C ASP A 273 7.49 26.78 15.88
N LYS A 274 8.83 26.78 15.90
CA LYS A 274 9.65 25.63 15.48
C LYS A 274 9.69 24.50 16.51
N SER A 275 9.18 24.73 17.72
CA SER A 275 9.32 23.78 18.83
C SER A 275 8.01 23.08 19.21
N LYS A 276 6.86 23.59 18.77
CA LYS A 276 5.55 23.11 19.22
C LYS A 276 4.71 22.51 18.10
N TYR A 277 4.00 21.47 18.46
CA TYR A 277 2.91 20.93 17.68
C TYR A 277 1.66 21.80 17.88
N GLY A 278 0.93 22.07 16.81
CA GLY A 278 -0.28 22.88 16.88
C GLY A 278 -1.23 22.62 15.72
N PRO A 279 -2.44 23.20 15.72
CA PRO A 279 -3.43 22.97 14.65
C PRO A 279 -2.89 23.20 13.25
N LYS A 280 -2.07 24.23 13.03
CA LYS A 280 -1.44 24.50 11.72
C LYS A 280 -0.49 23.38 11.30
N ALA A 281 0.35 22.86 12.21
CA ALA A 281 1.25 21.76 11.94
C ALA A 281 0.46 20.46 11.69
N HIS A 282 -0.57 20.20 12.48
CA HIS A 282 -1.46 19.07 12.34
C HIS A 282 -2.09 19.03 10.94
N ARG A 283 -2.74 20.13 10.53
CA ARG A 283 -3.35 20.25 9.20
C ARG A 283 -2.34 20.00 8.08
N LYS A 284 -1.14 20.56 8.19
CA LYS A 284 -0.12 20.45 7.16
C LYS A 284 0.47 19.06 7.09
N ILE A 285 0.72 18.40 8.22
CA ILE A 285 1.24 17.03 8.28
C ILE A 285 0.24 16.02 7.71
N PHE A 286 -1.04 16.16 8.05
CA PHE A 286 -2.08 15.22 7.68
C PHE A 286 -2.92 15.65 6.47
N ASN A 287 -2.55 16.77 5.83
CA ASN A 287 -3.23 17.32 4.65
C ASN A 287 -4.74 17.56 4.88
N ILE A 288 -5.07 18.16 6.03
CA ILE A 288 -6.45 18.44 6.41
C ILE A 288 -6.89 19.78 5.81
N ASP A 289 -8.08 19.82 5.23
CA ASP A 289 -8.66 21.05 4.69
C ASP A 289 -8.79 22.13 5.76
N LYS A 290 -8.53 23.38 5.37
CA LYS A 290 -8.63 24.56 6.26
C LYS A 290 -10.06 24.85 6.71
N SER A 291 -11.06 24.30 6.03
CA SER A 291 -12.46 24.46 6.39
C SER A 291 -12.89 23.59 7.59
N VAL A 292 -12.09 22.58 7.96
CA VAL A 292 -12.37 21.78 9.17
C VAL A 292 -12.06 22.64 10.39
N PRO A 293 -13.00 22.85 11.33
CA PRO A 293 -12.77 23.63 12.54
C PRO A 293 -11.67 23.06 13.43
N ASP A 294 -10.95 23.89 14.20
CA ASP A 294 -9.87 23.43 15.06
C ASP A 294 -10.34 22.49 16.18
N GLU A 295 -11.59 22.63 16.60
CA GLU A 295 -12.24 21.75 17.59
C GLU A 295 -12.55 20.36 17.07
N GLU A 296 -12.47 20.13 15.75
CA GLU A 296 -12.67 18.82 15.13
C GLU A 296 -11.35 18.10 14.80
N LEU A 297 -10.19 18.72 15.10
CA LEU A 297 -8.86 18.13 14.89
C LEU A 297 -8.47 17.21 16.05
#